data_578022756e044d0ac0d22d4309cdb8d5
#
_entry.id   578022756e044d0ac0d22d4309cdb8d5
#
_cell.length_a   1.000
_cell.length_b   1.000
_cell.length_c   1.000
_cell.angle_alpha   90.00
_cell.angle_beta   90.00
_cell.angle_gamma   90.00
#
_symmetry.space_group_name_H-M   'P 1'
#
loop_
_entity.id
_entity.type
_entity.pdbx_description
1 polymer ?
#
loop_
_entity_poly.entity_id
_entity_poly.type
_entity_poly.pdbx_seq_one_letter_code
_entity_poly.pdbx_strand_id
1 'polypeptide(L)'
;MATLTSDITRPATRSAIPPALLIGCLVLCAINVAMLQNGFTGHWWIFDENGLGIPTDFVNVWSAGRLVLDGHPELAYDWDIQKGVQVAVLGQSYEGNFAWHYPPPFLLVAAVLAHFPYAVAYVGWAAASFLPYLAAMRAIVGRSFGLLLAAAFPVVFTNTLVGQNGFLTASLIGGTLVLMPRWPVLSGICLGLLSYKPQYGLLFPLVLIAAAQWRVFFTAGVV
;
A
#
# COMPACT_ATOMS: atom_id res chain seq x y z
N MET A 1 -11.47 -45.60 -36.48
CA MET A 1 -10.83 -45.41 -35.19
C MET A 1 -9.65 -44.47 -35.45
N ALA A 2 -9.86 -43.15 -35.43
CA ALA A 2 -8.86 -42.16 -35.81
C ALA A 2 -8.30 -41.56 -34.51
N THR A 3 -7.00 -41.62 -34.36
CA THR A 3 -6.18 -41.16 -33.25
C THR A 3 -6.20 -39.65 -33.16
N LEU A 4 -6.97 -39.11 -32.19
CA LEU A 4 -6.92 -37.72 -31.72
C LEU A 4 -5.93 -37.62 -30.54
N THR A 5 -4.65 -37.67 -30.84
CA THR A 5 -3.60 -37.41 -29.84
C THR A 5 -2.42 -36.74 -30.53
N SER A 6 -2.32 -35.42 -30.44
CA SER A 6 -1.02 -34.68 -30.48
C SER A 6 -1.22 -33.20 -30.82
N ASP A 7 -1.82 -32.42 -29.93
CA ASP A 7 -1.69 -30.94 -30.06
C ASP A 7 -1.84 -30.17 -28.72
N ILE A 8 -1.35 -30.73 -27.61
CA ILE A 8 -1.44 -30.07 -26.27
C ILE A 8 -0.06 -29.61 -25.76
N THR A 9 0.94 -29.42 -26.59
CA THR A 9 2.25 -28.92 -26.11
C THR A 9 2.87 -27.90 -27.05
N ARG A 10 2.12 -26.87 -27.43
CA ARG A 10 2.79 -25.66 -27.89
C ARG A 10 3.03 -24.81 -26.63
N PRO A 11 4.32 -24.56 -26.23
CA PRO A 11 4.61 -23.58 -25.24
C PRO A 11 4.02 -22.26 -25.73
N ALA A 12 3.13 -21.64 -24.94
CA ALA A 12 2.58 -20.35 -25.26
C ALA A 12 3.77 -19.41 -25.53
N THR A 13 3.98 -19.04 -26.79
CA THR A 13 5.00 -18.07 -27.19
C THR A 13 4.68 -16.79 -26.43
N ARG A 14 5.52 -16.46 -25.45
CA ARG A 14 5.35 -15.21 -24.68
C ARG A 14 5.39 -14.08 -25.68
N SER A 15 4.23 -13.50 -26.00
CA SER A 15 4.12 -12.37 -26.92
C SER A 15 5.09 -11.25 -26.49
N ALA A 16 5.80 -10.67 -27.42
CA ALA A 16 6.67 -9.51 -27.15
C ALA A 16 5.82 -8.37 -26.60
N ILE A 17 6.38 -7.62 -25.65
CA ILE A 17 5.71 -6.42 -25.12
C ILE A 17 5.68 -5.38 -26.25
N PRO A 18 4.51 -4.83 -26.61
CA PRO A 18 4.43 -3.79 -27.63
C PRO A 18 5.36 -2.61 -27.29
N PRO A 19 6.20 -2.14 -28.22
CA PRO A 19 7.13 -1.02 -27.97
C PRO A 19 6.43 0.24 -27.47
N ALA A 20 5.25 0.53 -27.99
CA ALA A 20 4.45 1.69 -27.55
C ALA A 20 4.06 1.59 -26.07
N LEU A 21 3.71 0.40 -25.57
CA LEU A 21 3.39 0.17 -24.16
C LEU A 21 4.63 0.35 -23.28
N LEU A 22 5.77 -0.16 -23.72
CA LEU A 22 7.04 0.00 -23.00
C LEU A 22 7.42 1.47 -22.90
N ILE A 23 7.39 2.20 -24.02
CA ILE A 23 7.69 3.64 -24.05
C ILE A 23 6.69 4.41 -23.16
N GLY A 24 5.39 4.12 -23.25
CA GLY A 24 4.37 4.75 -22.41
C GLY A 24 4.64 4.55 -20.93
N CYS A 25 4.99 3.35 -20.51
CA CYS A 25 5.34 3.08 -19.11
C CYS A 25 6.61 3.84 -18.67
N LEU A 26 7.64 3.90 -19.51
CA LEU A 26 8.87 4.66 -19.20
C LEU A 26 8.58 6.14 -19.04
N VAL A 27 7.78 6.72 -19.94
CA VAL A 27 7.36 8.13 -19.86
C VAL A 27 6.57 8.39 -18.58
N LEU A 28 5.61 7.55 -18.23
CA LEU A 28 4.84 7.71 -16.99
C LEU A 28 5.70 7.56 -15.74
N CYS A 29 6.66 6.62 -15.71
CA CYS A 29 7.63 6.54 -14.62
C CYS A 29 8.45 7.83 -14.50
N ALA A 30 8.95 8.35 -15.63
CA ALA A 30 9.70 9.60 -15.63
C ALA A 30 8.86 10.79 -15.13
N ILE A 31 7.57 10.86 -15.51
CA ILE A 31 6.63 11.86 -15.01
C ILE A 31 6.44 11.72 -13.51
N ASN A 32 6.17 10.50 -12.99
CA ASN A 32 6.00 10.27 -11.55
C ASN A 32 7.23 10.74 -10.76
N VAL A 33 8.43 10.39 -11.21
CA VAL A 33 9.69 10.81 -10.57
C VAL A 33 9.88 12.32 -10.65
N ALA A 34 9.69 12.93 -11.82
CA ALA A 34 9.85 14.36 -12.01
C ALA A 34 8.86 15.16 -11.14
N MET A 35 7.62 14.70 -11.01
CA MET A 35 6.62 15.35 -10.16
C MET A 35 6.96 15.25 -8.67
N LEU A 36 7.45 14.10 -8.18
CA LEU A 36 7.90 13.97 -6.80
C LEU A 36 9.15 14.82 -6.54
N GLN A 37 10.10 14.84 -7.47
CA GLN A 37 11.28 15.70 -7.37
C GLN A 37 10.88 17.18 -7.35
N ASN A 38 9.97 17.60 -8.23
CA ASN A 38 9.44 18.96 -8.24
C ASN A 38 8.72 19.31 -6.93
N GLY A 39 7.94 18.36 -6.37
CA GLY A 39 7.29 18.53 -5.07
C GLY A 39 8.28 18.76 -3.94
N PHE A 40 9.38 18.02 -3.95
CA PHE A 40 10.42 18.15 -2.92
C PHE A 40 11.22 19.45 -3.09
N THR A 41 11.71 19.75 -4.29
CA THR A 41 12.51 20.95 -4.56
C THR A 41 11.69 22.25 -4.59
N GLY A 42 10.40 22.14 -4.92
CA GLY A 42 9.46 23.26 -4.92
C GLY A 42 8.78 23.52 -3.58
N HIS A 43 9.19 22.77 -2.52
CA HIS A 43 8.68 22.95 -1.15
C HIS A 43 7.15 22.83 -1.02
N TRP A 44 6.54 21.93 -1.80
CA TRP A 44 5.12 21.61 -1.69
C TRP A 44 4.86 20.11 -1.39
N TRP A 45 5.91 19.38 -0.97
CA TRP A 45 5.82 18.01 -0.48
C TRP A 45 6.68 17.83 0.78
N ILE A 46 6.14 17.22 1.81
CA ILE A 46 6.70 16.97 3.16
C ILE A 46 6.90 18.27 3.95
N PHE A 47 7.68 19.22 3.45
CA PHE A 47 7.96 20.50 4.08
C PHE A 47 7.76 21.66 3.09
N ASP A 48 7.30 22.80 3.63
CA ASP A 48 7.19 24.07 2.91
C ASP A 48 8.54 24.83 2.91
N GLU A 49 8.54 26.03 2.34
CA GLU A 49 9.71 26.93 2.26
C GLU A 49 10.25 27.36 3.63
N ASN A 50 9.42 27.32 4.66
CA ASN A 50 9.79 27.68 6.02
C ASN A 50 10.24 26.46 6.84
N GLY A 51 10.30 25.30 6.25
CA GLY A 51 10.61 24.03 6.91
C GLY A 51 9.46 23.47 7.77
N LEU A 52 8.23 24.01 7.62
CA LEU A 52 7.04 23.50 8.30
C LEU A 52 6.44 22.33 7.52
N GLY A 53 5.88 21.37 8.24
CA GLY A 53 5.31 20.17 7.64
C GLY A 53 4.04 20.48 6.84
N ILE A 54 3.96 19.92 5.63
CA ILE A 54 2.76 20.03 4.80
C ILE A 54 1.75 18.97 5.24
N PRO A 55 0.50 19.35 5.54
CA PRO A 55 -0.52 18.40 5.98
C PRO A 55 -0.89 17.43 4.85
N THR A 56 -0.74 16.14 5.12
CA THR A 56 -1.09 15.02 4.23
C THR A 56 -1.70 13.88 5.03
N ASP A 57 -2.24 12.87 4.36
CA ASP A 57 -2.86 11.73 5.05
C ASP A 57 -1.88 10.98 5.99
N PHE A 58 -0.58 11.02 5.71
CA PHE A 58 0.41 10.36 6.56
C PHE A 58 0.47 10.97 7.98
N VAL A 59 0.12 12.25 8.16
CA VAL A 59 0.21 12.88 9.47
C VAL A 59 -0.71 12.21 10.50
N ASN A 60 -1.87 11.68 10.05
CA ASN A 60 -2.76 10.97 10.98
C ASN A 60 -2.13 9.67 11.50
N VAL A 61 -1.41 8.95 10.64
CA VAL A 61 -0.75 7.68 11.02
C VAL A 61 0.37 7.94 12.01
N TRP A 62 1.22 8.92 11.73
CA TRP A 62 2.34 9.27 12.60
C TRP A 62 1.85 9.80 13.95
N SER A 63 0.84 10.67 13.95
CA SER A 63 0.28 11.27 15.18
C SER A 63 -0.42 10.24 16.06
N ALA A 64 -1.19 9.31 15.46
CA ALA A 64 -1.77 8.19 16.21
C ALA A 64 -0.66 7.33 16.84
N GLY A 65 0.43 7.08 16.14
CA GLY A 65 1.59 6.38 16.68
C GLY A 65 2.24 7.10 17.86
N ARG A 66 2.34 8.42 17.83
CA ARG A 66 2.83 9.22 18.97
C ARG A 66 1.95 9.04 20.21
N LEU A 67 0.65 9.11 20.04
CA LEU A 67 -0.30 8.87 21.15
C LEU A 67 -0.15 7.47 21.75
N VAL A 68 0.10 6.45 20.91
CA VAL A 68 0.42 5.09 21.41
C VAL A 68 1.69 5.07 22.23
N LEU A 69 2.77 5.72 21.75
CA LEU A 69 4.06 5.76 22.45
C LEU A 69 4.00 6.57 23.76
N ASP A 70 3.10 7.56 23.82
CA ASP A 70 2.84 8.35 25.02
C ASP A 70 1.91 7.62 26.02
N GLY A 71 1.47 6.37 25.69
CA GLY A 71 0.65 5.53 26.56
C GLY A 71 -0.86 5.74 26.46
N HIS A 72 -1.32 6.49 25.47
CA HIS A 72 -2.72 6.89 25.29
C HIS A 72 -3.28 6.50 23.92
N PRO A 73 -3.28 5.19 23.52
CA PRO A 73 -3.73 4.76 22.20
C PRO A 73 -5.20 5.10 21.91
N GLU A 74 -6.05 5.19 22.94
CA GLU A 74 -7.47 5.55 22.83
C GLU A 74 -7.66 6.97 22.31
N LEU A 75 -6.74 7.88 22.61
CA LEU A 75 -6.80 9.29 22.19
C LEU A 75 -6.56 9.47 20.69
N ALA A 76 -6.07 8.44 19.99
CA ALA A 76 -5.99 8.47 18.53
C ALA A 76 -7.37 8.60 17.86
N TYR A 77 -8.44 8.22 18.56
CA TYR A 77 -9.82 8.32 18.10
C TYR A 77 -10.51 9.63 18.53
N ASP A 78 -9.84 10.46 19.34
CA ASP A 78 -10.29 11.80 19.68
C ASP A 78 -9.76 12.80 18.66
N TRP A 79 -10.66 13.44 17.93
CA TRP A 79 -10.30 14.33 16.82
C TRP A 79 -9.54 15.56 17.22
N ASP A 80 -9.88 16.17 18.35
CA ASP A 80 -9.28 17.41 18.82
C ASP A 80 -7.87 17.15 19.35
N ILE A 81 -7.70 16.06 20.12
CA ILE A 81 -6.40 15.66 20.65
C ILE A 81 -5.47 15.26 19.52
N GLN A 82 -5.95 14.42 18.59
CA GLN A 82 -5.15 14.01 17.44
C GLN A 82 -4.76 15.20 16.56
N LYS A 83 -5.69 16.13 16.33
CA LYS A 83 -5.41 17.39 15.62
C LYS A 83 -4.32 18.20 16.30
N GLY A 84 -4.34 18.30 17.62
CA GLY A 84 -3.30 18.97 18.41
C GLY A 84 -1.91 18.37 18.18
N VAL A 85 -1.79 17.03 18.17
CA VAL A 85 -0.53 16.31 17.87
C VAL A 85 -0.09 16.54 16.42
N GLN A 86 -1.02 16.55 15.47
CA GLN A 86 -0.73 16.84 14.05
C GLN A 86 -0.17 18.25 13.86
N VAL A 87 -0.79 19.26 14.47
CA VAL A 87 -0.32 20.65 14.43
C VAL A 87 1.07 20.77 15.08
N ALA A 88 1.28 20.09 16.19
CA ALA A 88 2.58 20.12 16.88
C ALA A 88 3.72 19.52 16.02
N VAL A 89 3.49 18.40 15.31
CA VAL A 89 4.51 17.78 14.45
C VAL A 89 4.75 18.56 13.16
N LEU A 90 3.71 19.15 12.59
CA LEU A 90 3.82 19.96 11.37
C LEU A 90 4.42 21.34 11.63
N GLY A 91 4.31 21.84 12.88
CA GLY A 91 4.74 23.18 13.27
C GLY A 91 3.82 24.30 12.79
N GLN A 92 2.66 23.95 12.21
CA GLN A 92 1.67 24.91 11.71
C GLN A 92 0.24 24.39 11.83
N SER A 93 -0.70 25.32 11.98
CA SER A 93 -2.13 25.00 11.87
C SER A 93 -2.55 24.86 10.41
N TYR A 94 -3.60 24.09 10.21
CA TYR A 94 -4.17 23.88 8.86
C TYR A 94 -5.68 23.64 8.96
N GLU A 95 -6.40 23.89 7.88
CA GLU A 95 -7.83 23.63 7.80
C GLU A 95 -8.09 22.15 7.46
N GLY A 96 -9.26 21.64 7.89
CA GLY A 96 -9.66 20.24 7.70
C GLY A 96 -9.11 19.31 8.77
N ASN A 97 -9.41 18.02 8.62
CA ASN A 97 -9.07 16.96 9.58
C ASN A 97 -8.52 15.73 8.86
N PHE A 98 -7.43 15.19 9.39
CA PHE A 98 -6.93 13.85 9.04
C PHE A 98 -7.22 12.93 10.23
N ALA A 99 -8.46 12.46 10.34
CA ALA A 99 -8.89 11.65 11.46
C ALA A 99 -8.40 10.20 11.35
N TRP A 100 -8.19 9.56 12.52
CA TRP A 100 -7.89 8.14 12.59
C TRP A 100 -9.14 7.30 12.37
N HIS A 101 -9.16 6.50 11.31
CA HIS A 101 -10.29 5.66 10.93
C HIS A 101 -9.96 4.16 10.93
N TYR A 102 -8.77 3.79 11.40
CA TYR A 102 -8.30 2.41 11.35
C TYR A 102 -8.61 1.67 12.64
N PRO A 103 -8.88 0.36 12.57
CA PRO A 103 -9.07 -0.46 13.77
C PRO A 103 -7.78 -0.57 14.61
N PRO A 104 -7.91 -0.92 15.90
CA PRO A 104 -6.78 -0.92 16.86
C PRO A 104 -5.51 -1.64 16.42
N PRO A 105 -5.54 -2.80 15.69
CA PRO A 105 -4.30 -3.45 15.28
C PRO A 105 -3.37 -2.58 14.43
N PHE A 106 -3.91 -1.63 13.66
CA PHE A 106 -3.09 -0.73 12.84
C PHE A 106 -2.32 0.31 13.67
N LEU A 107 -2.71 0.56 14.92
CA LEU A 107 -1.95 1.39 15.87
C LEU A 107 -0.54 0.82 16.12
N LEU A 108 -0.33 -0.49 16.03
CA LEU A 108 1.01 -1.09 16.13
C LEU A 108 1.93 -0.62 15.01
N VAL A 109 1.42 -0.56 13.79
CA VAL A 109 2.17 -0.03 12.64
C VAL A 109 2.46 1.46 12.83
N ALA A 110 1.46 2.20 13.27
CA ALA A 110 1.60 3.63 13.56
C ALA A 110 2.67 3.89 14.63
N ALA A 111 2.66 3.11 15.73
CA ALA A 111 3.66 3.20 16.79
C ALA A 111 5.09 2.95 16.29
N VAL A 112 5.29 1.93 15.45
CA VAL A 112 6.60 1.66 14.84
C VAL A 112 7.08 2.87 14.01
N LEU A 113 6.22 3.47 13.22
CA LEU A 113 6.54 4.63 12.40
C LEU A 113 6.87 5.86 13.26
N ALA A 114 6.16 6.06 14.37
CA ALA A 114 6.34 7.20 15.26
C ALA A 114 7.64 7.14 16.11
N HIS A 115 8.40 6.04 16.09
CA HIS A 115 9.75 6.01 16.65
C HIS A 115 10.77 6.81 15.81
N PHE A 116 10.45 7.09 14.55
CA PHE A 116 11.31 7.83 13.64
C PHE A 116 10.83 9.28 13.47
N PRO A 117 11.74 10.22 13.16
CA PRO A 117 11.35 11.58 12.76
C PRO A 117 10.34 11.55 11.62
N TYR A 118 9.40 12.49 11.61
CA TYR A 118 8.25 12.49 10.70
C TYR A 118 8.60 12.24 9.23
N ALA A 119 9.60 12.99 8.69
CA ALA A 119 10.00 12.83 7.29
C ALA A 119 10.63 11.45 7.00
N VAL A 120 11.43 10.92 7.94
CA VAL A 120 12.05 9.59 7.81
C VAL A 120 10.98 8.51 7.83
N ALA A 121 10.02 8.61 8.74
CA ALA A 121 8.87 7.71 8.81
C ALA A 121 8.04 7.77 7.53
N TYR A 122 7.81 8.97 7.00
CA TYR A 122 7.06 9.18 5.76
C TYR A 122 7.70 8.47 4.57
N VAL A 123 8.96 8.76 4.31
CA VAL A 123 9.71 8.13 3.20
C VAL A 123 9.86 6.62 3.42
N GLY A 124 10.15 6.22 4.66
CA GLY A 124 10.25 4.81 5.05
C GLY A 124 8.95 4.04 4.82
N TRP A 125 7.81 4.63 5.18
CA TRP A 125 6.49 4.06 4.93
C TRP A 125 6.18 3.89 3.45
N ALA A 126 6.42 4.94 2.65
CA ALA A 126 6.23 4.89 1.20
C ALA A 126 7.10 3.78 0.58
N ALA A 127 8.39 3.72 0.91
CA ALA A 127 9.31 2.71 0.38
C ALA A 127 8.95 1.29 0.84
N ALA A 128 8.71 1.09 2.15
CA ALA A 128 8.41 -0.22 2.73
C ALA A 128 7.11 -0.83 2.19
N SER A 129 6.11 0.00 1.87
CA SER A 129 4.85 -0.46 1.28
C SER A 129 4.93 -0.61 -0.25
N PHE A 130 5.76 0.19 -0.94
CA PHE A 130 5.94 0.12 -2.39
C PHE A 130 6.66 -1.15 -2.85
N LEU A 131 7.66 -1.62 -2.10
CA LEU A 131 8.42 -2.83 -2.48
C LEU A 131 7.54 -4.09 -2.58
N PRO A 132 6.70 -4.46 -1.60
CA PRO A 132 5.81 -5.61 -1.71
C PRO A 132 4.72 -5.39 -2.78
N TYR A 133 4.28 -4.14 -3.03
CA TYR A 133 3.40 -3.83 -4.16
C TYR A 133 4.05 -4.18 -5.50
N LEU A 134 5.31 -3.78 -5.72
CA LEU A 134 6.07 -4.15 -6.92
C LEU A 134 6.21 -5.68 -7.06
N ALA A 135 6.51 -6.37 -5.96
CA ALA A 135 6.63 -7.82 -5.94
C ALA A 135 5.31 -8.52 -6.32
N ALA A 136 4.19 -8.06 -5.77
CA ALA A 136 2.85 -8.57 -6.10
C ALA A 136 2.53 -8.35 -7.59
N MET A 137 2.76 -7.16 -8.12
CA MET A 137 2.52 -6.84 -9.53
C MET A 137 3.40 -7.65 -10.48
N ARG A 138 4.68 -7.83 -10.14
CA ARG A 138 5.57 -8.73 -10.89
C ARG A 138 5.04 -10.15 -10.93
N ALA A 139 4.54 -10.65 -9.80
CA ALA A 139 4.01 -12.00 -9.68
C ALA A 139 2.71 -12.17 -10.49
N ILE A 140 1.80 -11.19 -10.45
CA ILE A 140 0.54 -11.19 -11.21
C ILE A 140 0.80 -11.16 -12.72
N VAL A 141 1.69 -10.28 -13.18
CA VAL A 141 2.03 -10.16 -14.61
C VAL A 141 2.89 -11.33 -15.08
N GLY A 142 3.57 -12.03 -14.17
CA GLY A 142 4.44 -13.16 -14.46
C GLY A 142 5.73 -12.80 -15.22
N ARG A 143 6.08 -11.50 -15.30
CA ARG A 143 7.23 -10.97 -16.07
C ARG A 143 7.83 -9.77 -15.33
N SER A 144 9.12 -9.49 -15.54
CA SER A 144 9.79 -8.29 -15.02
C SER A 144 9.15 -6.98 -15.46
N PHE A 145 8.45 -6.99 -16.60
CA PHE A 145 7.64 -5.87 -17.07
C PHE A 145 6.56 -5.44 -16.05
N GLY A 146 6.07 -6.36 -15.20
CA GLY A 146 5.15 -6.02 -14.11
C GLY A 146 5.71 -4.99 -13.14
N LEU A 147 7.03 -4.93 -12.93
CA LEU A 147 7.66 -3.89 -12.11
C LEU A 147 7.53 -2.52 -12.76
N LEU A 148 7.82 -2.43 -14.06
CA LEU A 148 7.70 -1.19 -14.81
C LEU A 148 6.24 -0.72 -14.89
N LEU A 149 5.31 -1.64 -15.17
CA LEU A 149 3.88 -1.35 -15.22
C LEU A 149 3.37 -0.82 -13.87
N ALA A 150 3.79 -1.45 -12.77
CA ALA A 150 3.43 -1.02 -11.43
C ALA A 150 3.97 0.39 -11.12
N ALA A 151 5.24 0.65 -11.42
CA ALA A 151 5.86 1.96 -11.17
C ALA A 151 5.32 3.07 -12.08
N ALA A 152 4.86 2.71 -13.29
CA ALA A 152 4.29 3.64 -14.25
C ALA A 152 2.86 4.09 -13.90
N PHE A 153 2.17 3.34 -13.01
CA PHE A 153 0.78 3.64 -12.72
C PHE A 153 0.63 5.04 -12.08
N PRO A 154 -0.24 5.93 -12.58
CA PRO A 154 -0.31 7.32 -12.11
C PRO A 154 -0.60 7.47 -10.61
N VAL A 155 -1.32 6.51 -10.02
CA VAL A 155 -1.60 6.49 -8.57
C VAL A 155 -0.33 6.35 -7.72
N VAL A 156 0.80 5.89 -8.29
CA VAL A 156 2.08 5.84 -7.56
C VAL A 156 2.49 7.23 -7.08
N PHE A 157 2.39 8.23 -7.96
CA PHE A 157 2.66 9.61 -7.58
C PHE A 157 1.75 10.08 -6.45
N THR A 158 0.44 10.01 -6.62
CA THR A 158 -0.51 10.53 -5.61
C THR A 158 -0.46 9.77 -4.30
N ASN A 159 -0.34 8.44 -4.33
CA ASN A 159 -0.21 7.64 -3.11
C ASN A 159 1.07 7.99 -2.33
N THR A 160 2.18 8.23 -3.04
CA THR A 160 3.44 8.64 -2.41
C THR A 160 3.34 10.07 -1.88
N LEU A 161 2.75 10.98 -2.67
CA LEU A 161 2.62 12.40 -2.33
C LEU A 161 1.81 12.64 -1.05
N VAL A 162 0.75 11.88 -0.83
CA VAL A 162 -0.10 12.03 0.37
C VAL A 162 0.23 11.03 1.48
N GLY A 163 1.18 10.11 1.25
CA GLY A 163 1.59 9.09 2.20
C GLY A 163 0.51 8.06 2.52
N GLN A 164 -0.36 7.77 1.54
CA GLN A 164 -1.45 6.80 1.68
C GLN A 164 -0.95 5.35 1.77
N ASN A 165 -1.77 4.50 2.37
CA ASN A 165 -1.51 3.07 2.52
C ASN A 165 -2.01 2.21 1.34
N GLY A 166 -2.24 2.81 0.16
CA GLY A 166 -2.71 2.13 -1.04
C GLY A 166 -1.77 1.03 -1.52
N PHE A 167 -0.45 1.23 -1.42
CA PHE A 167 0.54 0.19 -1.76
C PHE A 167 0.45 -1.03 -0.85
N LEU A 168 0.28 -0.82 0.46
CA LEU A 168 0.07 -1.91 1.41
C LEU A 168 -1.21 -2.68 1.07
N THR A 169 -2.32 -1.97 0.84
CA THR A 169 -3.60 -2.57 0.45
C THR A 169 -3.44 -3.43 -0.80
N ALA A 170 -2.84 -2.87 -1.85
CA ALA A 170 -2.65 -3.57 -3.12
C ALA A 170 -1.72 -4.79 -2.99
N SER A 171 -0.66 -4.69 -2.16
CA SER A 171 0.23 -5.82 -1.90
C SER A 171 -0.43 -6.93 -1.10
N LEU A 172 -1.27 -6.62 -0.12
CA LEU A 172 -2.01 -7.61 0.65
C LEU A 172 -3.06 -8.33 -0.20
N ILE A 173 -3.82 -7.60 -1.02
CA ILE A 173 -4.78 -8.19 -1.96
C ILE A 173 -4.05 -9.05 -3.01
N GLY A 174 -3.03 -8.49 -3.65
CA GLY A 174 -2.23 -9.20 -4.65
C GLY A 174 -1.52 -10.42 -4.07
N GLY A 175 -0.94 -10.30 -2.88
CA GLY A 175 -0.33 -11.38 -2.12
C GLY A 175 -1.32 -12.48 -1.80
N THR A 176 -2.53 -12.14 -1.35
CA THR A 176 -3.61 -13.11 -1.13
C THR A 176 -3.86 -13.96 -2.37
N LEU A 177 -4.06 -13.32 -3.53
CA LEU A 177 -4.38 -14.03 -4.76
C LEU A 177 -3.21 -14.85 -5.31
N VAL A 178 -2.00 -14.29 -5.31
CA VAL A 178 -0.80 -14.94 -5.87
C VAL A 178 -0.34 -16.13 -5.02
N LEU A 179 -0.42 -16.02 -3.70
CA LEU A 179 0.05 -17.05 -2.78
C LEU A 179 -0.95 -18.18 -2.59
N MET A 180 -2.23 -17.95 -2.84
CA MET A 180 -3.31 -18.91 -2.58
C MET A 180 -3.06 -20.33 -3.12
N PRO A 181 -2.58 -20.53 -4.36
CA PRO A 181 -2.41 -21.89 -4.91
C PRO A 181 -1.27 -22.69 -4.27
N ARG A 182 -0.20 -22.04 -3.80
CA ARG A 182 1.02 -22.69 -3.31
C ARG A 182 1.27 -22.51 -1.83
N TRP A 183 0.85 -21.39 -1.26
CA TRP A 183 1.11 -20.96 0.10
C TRP A 183 -0.16 -20.45 0.79
N PRO A 184 -1.19 -21.33 0.96
CA PRO A 184 -2.50 -20.90 1.45
C PRO A 184 -2.46 -20.24 2.83
N VAL A 185 -1.53 -20.63 3.71
CA VAL A 185 -1.36 -19.98 5.01
C VAL A 185 -0.84 -18.55 4.85
N LEU A 186 0.17 -18.32 4.02
CA LEU A 186 0.67 -16.95 3.76
C LEU A 186 -0.40 -16.10 3.06
N SER A 187 -1.17 -16.70 2.15
CA SER A 187 -2.33 -16.03 1.55
C SER A 187 -3.36 -15.61 2.61
N GLY A 188 -3.67 -16.49 3.55
CA GLY A 188 -4.57 -16.19 4.66
C GLY A 188 -4.02 -15.10 5.60
N ILE A 189 -2.72 -15.07 5.86
CA ILE A 189 -2.06 -14.00 6.62
C ILE A 189 -2.23 -12.65 5.89
N CYS A 190 -1.94 -12.61 4.58
CA CYS A 190 -2.14 -11.38 3.80
C CYS A 190 -3.59 -10.88 3.88
N LEU A 191 -4.56 -11.79 3.78
CA LEU A 191 -5.97 -11.45 3.87
C LEU A 191 -6.37 -10.99 5.28
N GLY A 192 -5.89 -11.67 6.34
CA GLY A 192 -6.17 -11.28 7.72
C GLY A 192 -5.61 -9.90 8.05
N LEU A 193 -4.38 -9.61 7.61
CA LEU A 193 -3.78 -8.29 7.76
C LEU A 193 -4.56 -7.18 7.02
N LEU A 194 -5.38 -7.51 6.03
CA LEU A 194 -6.26 -6.53 5.36
C LEU A 194 -7.40 -6.04 6.27
N SER A 195 -7.57 -6.64 7.45
CA SER A 195 -8.55 -6.21 8.47
C SER A 195 -8.40 -4.75 8.90
N TYR A 196 -7.24 -4.11 8.69
CA TYR A 196 -7.06 -2.68 8.92
C TYR A 196 -7.92 -1.81 7.98
N LYS A 197 -8.38 -2.35 6.85
CA LYS A 197 -9.37 -1.78 5.91
C LYS A 197 -10.43 -2.83 5.56
N PRO A 198 -11.37 -3.14 6.47
CA PRO A 198 -12.26 -4.28 6.35
C PRO A 198 -13.14 -4.25 5.09
N GLN A 199 -13.41 -3.07 4.55
CA GLN A 199 -14.19 -2.91 3.31
C GLN A 199 -13.59 -3.64 2.11
N TYR A 200 -12.26 -3.82 2.06
CA TYR A 200 -11.60 -4.57 0.99
C TYR A 200 -11.65 -6.09 1.20
N GLY A 201 -11.85 -6.53 2.44
CA GLY A 201 -11.94 -7.95 2.79
C GLY A 201 -13.35 -8.54 2.72
N LEU A 202 -14.38 -7.70 2.63
CA LEU A 202 -15.79 -8.08 2.86
C LEU A 202 -16.29 -9.22 1.98
N LEU A 203 -15.89 -9.28 0.71
CA LEU A 203 -16.33 -10.31 -0.24
C LEU A 203 -15.46 -11.58 -0.21
N PHE A 204 -14.26 -11.54 0.35
CA PHE A 204 -13.36 -12.69 0.36
C PHE A 204 -13.94 -13.93 1.06
N PRO A 205 -14.62 -13.83 2.21
CA PRO A 205 -15.21 -15.00 2.84
C PRO A 205 -16.15 -15.78 1.91
N LEU A 206 -17.00 -15.09 1.16
CA LEU A 206 -17.92 -15.73 0.20
C LEU A 206 -17.16 -16.42 -0.94
N VAL A 207 -16.15 -15.76 -1.49
CA VAL A 207 -15.31 -16.30 -2.56
C VAL A 207 -14.52 -17.52 -2.07
N LEU A 208 -13.95 -17.46 -0.87
CA LEU A 208 -13.16 -18.55 -0.30
C LEU A 208 -14.01 -19.78 0.01
N ILE A 209 -15.24 -19.59 0.50
CA ILE A 209 -16.21 -20.67 0.74
C ILE A 209 -16.58 -21.30 -0.59
N ALA A 210 -16.98 -20.50 -1.59
CA ALA A 210 -17.35 -20.98 -2.91
C ALA A 210 -16.21 -21.73 -3.63
N ALA A 211 -14.96 -21.29 -3.41
CA ALA A 211 -13.76 -21.93 -3.96
C ALA A 211 -13.19 -23.04 -3.06
N ALA A 212 -13.84 -23.40 -1.95
CA ALA A 212 -13.37 -24.37 -0.95
C ALA A 212 -11.95 -24.11 -0.42
N GLN A 213 -11.55 -22.83 -0.31
CA GLN A 213 -10.22 -22.42 0.15
C GLN A 213 -10.16 -22.32 1.70
N TRP A 214 -10.48 -23.41 2.37
CA TRP A 214 -10.66 -23.45 3.82
C TRP A 214 -9.40 -23.05 4.61
N ARG A 215 -8.19 -23.41 4.13
CA ARG A 215 -6.93 -23.01 4.79
C ARG A 215 -6.73 -21.51 4.80
N VAL A 216 -7.02 -20.85 3.68
CA VAL A 216 -6.95 -19.38 3.58
C VAL A 216 -7.99 -18.75 4.49
N PHE A 217 -9.23 -19.27 4.44
CA PHE A 217 -10.36 -18.76 5.22
C PHE A 217 -10.08 -18.77 6.73
N PHE A 218 -9.70 -19.95 7.28
CA PHE A 218 -9.44 -20.05 8.72
C PHE A 218 -8.19 -19.28 9.15
N THR A 219 -7.13 -19.27 8.34
CA THR A 219 -5.92 -18.49 8.67
C THR A 219 -6.25 -16.99 8.70
N ALA A 220 -7.02 -16.48 7.75
CA ALA A 220 -7.41 -15.08 7.75
C ALA A 220 -8.29 -14.70 8.94
N GLY A 221 -9.12 -15.63 9.42
CA GLY A 221 -9.98 -15.41 10.59
C GLY A 221 -9.23 -15.41 11.93
N VAL A 222 -8.00 -15.95 11.98
CA VAL A 222 -7.18 -15.99 13.21
C VAL A 222 -6.20 -14.81 13.28
N VAL A 223 -5.83 -14.22 12.13
CA VAL A 223 -4.92 -13.08 12.02
C VAL A 223 -5.65 -11.76 12.20
#